data_a20e84c73a7df5ae06368125cbfecc0f
#
_entry.id   a20e84c73a7df5ae06368125cbfecc0f
#
_cell.length_a   1.000
_cell.length_b   1.000
_cell.length_c   1.000
_cell.angle_alpha   90.00
_cell.angle_beta   90.00
_cell.angle_gamma   90.00
#
_symmetry.space_group_name_H-M   'P 1'
#
loop_
_entity.id
_entity.type
_entity.pdbx_description
1 polymer ?
#
loop_
_entity_poly.entity_id
_entity_poly.type
_entity_poly.pdbx_seq_one_letter_code
_entity_poly.pdbx_strand_id
1 'polypeptide(L)'
;MLSVGILLSTQSADLAQSANPIEVIKGALPINLAIIYYITAIGGLTPQCFLGLKSSKLVLQAAHLIWNEALIFVFQAIIVTIIPALILFVAQDFQAALEGFLGVIGKLLAAWSSIFLVDYLMLRGKQGYSQILLTDPSANEINYNGVISWIIGFAVGMLFSKTFFFTGPFATGIFAGNSLNVLLTLVVAGGLYFLLTLCHRQKSSE
;
A
#
# COMPACT_ATOMS: atom_id res chain seq x y z
N MET A 1 16.06 -4.45 13.40
CA MET A 1 15.14 -3.40 13.87
C MET A 1 13.91 -3.96 14.60
N LEU A 2 13.16 -4.90 14.01
CA LEU A 2 11.97 -5.50 14.63
C LEU A 2 12.25 -6.15 16.00
N SER A 3 13.31 -6.92 16.13
CA SER A 3 13.71 -7.57 17.40
C SER A 3 14.06 -6.58 18.51
N VAL A 4 14.68 -5.45 18.16
CA VAL A 4 14.99 -4.38 19.13
C VAL A 4 13.71 -3.65 19.55
N GLY A 5 12.78 -3.43 18.63
CA GLY A 5 11.47 -2.85 18.93
C GLY A 5 10.65 -3.74 19.87
N ILE A 6 10.64 -5.06 19.65
CA ILE A 6 9.95 -6.02 20.52
C ILE A 6 10.59 -6.02 21.93
N LEU A 7 11.92 -6.05 22.04
CA LEU A 7 12.62 -5.99 23.33
C LEU A 7 12.34 -4.70 24.09
N LEU A 8 12.30 -3.56 23.41
CA LEU A 8 11.96 -2.27 24.00
C LEU A 8 10.49 -2.22 24.45
N SER A 9 9.57 -2.78 23.68
CA SER A 9 8.14 -2.82 24.04
C SER A 9 7.84 -3.75 25.23
N THR A 10 8.67 -4.79 25.45
CA THR A 10 8.54 -5.65 26.64
C THR A 10 9.08 -4.99 27.91
N GLN A 11 10.02 -4.05 27.80
CA GLN A 11 10.56 -3.31 28.94
C GLN A 11 9.72 -2.09 29.36
N SER A 12 9.01 -1.48 28.42
CA SER A 12 8.14 -0.34 28.72
C SER A 12 6.78 -0.51 28.01
N ALA A 13 5.76 -0.83 28.82
CA ALA A 13 4.38 -0.94 28.31
C ALA A 13 3.88 0.37 27.66
N ASP A 14 4.42 1.50 28.08
CA ASP A 14 4.11 2.83 27.55
C ASP A 14 4.53 3.00 26.09
N LEU A 15 5.54 2.25 25.61
CA LEU A 15 6.01 2.29 24.21
C LEU A 15 4.96 1.74 23.24
N ALA A 16 4.21 0.73 23.64
CA ALA A 16 3.20 0.09 22.81
C ALA A 16 1.90 0.90 22.72
N GLN A 17 1.69 1.82 23.67
CA GLN A 17 0.45 2.62 23.78
C GLN A 17 0.67 4.12 23.54
N SER A 18 1.90 4.57 23.35
CA SER A 18 2.21 5.98 23.18
C SER A 18 1.85 6.48 21.77
N ALA A 19 1.16 7.61 21.72
CA ALA A 19 0.89 8.33 20.47
C ALA A 19 2.18 8.85 19.80
N ASN A 20 3.29 8.93 20.54
CA ASN A 20 4.57 9.40 20.05
C ASN A 20 5.72 8.47 20.48
N PRO A 21 5.97 7.36 19.74
CA PRO A 21 7.01 6.39 20.07
C PRO A 21 8.43 6.98 20.14
N ILE A 22 8.68 8.08 19.42
CA ILE A 22 10.00 8.72 19.36
C ILE A 22 10.37 9.36 20.70
N GLU A 23 9.42 9.99 21.39
CA GLU A 23 9.65 10.59 22.71
C GLU A 23 9.88 9.54 23.79
N VAL A 24 9.15 8.43 23.73
CA VAL A 24 9.29 7.33 24.68
C VAL A 24 10.64 6.65 24.55
N ILE A 25 11.12 6.44 23.31
CA ILE A 25 12.47 5.91 23.05
C ILE A 25 13.55 6.84 23.64
N LYS A 26 13.36 8.16 23.50
CA LYS A 26 14.28 9.15 24.10
C LYS A 26 14.32 9.06 25.62
N GLY A 27 13.20 8.77 26.26
CA GLY A 27 13.14 8.60 27.72
C GLY A 27 13.62 7.23 28.21
N ALA A 28 13.49 6.19 27.40
CA ALA A 28 13.86 4.82 27.76
C ALA A 28 15.35 4.50 27.58
N LEU A 29 16.08 5.24 26.72
CA LEU A 29 17.47 4.99 26.40
C LEU A 29 18.39 6.05 26.98
N PRO A 30 19.63 5.68 27.46
CA PRO A 30 20.68 6.65 27.75
C PRO A 30 20.99 7.52 26.53
N ILE A 31 21.30 8.81 26.75
CA ILE A 31 21.46 9.81 25.69
C ILE A 31 22.38 9.37 24.56
N ASN A 32 23.49 8.69 24.89
CA ASN A 32 24.46 8.21 23.92
C ASN A 32 23.87 7.12 23.01
N LEU A 33 23.08 6.19 23.55
CA LEU A 33 22.41 5.16 22.78
C LEU A 33 21.25 5.72 21.93
N ALA A 34 20.52 6.70 22.46
CA ALA A 34 19.49 7.39 21.72
C ALA A 34 20.05 8.10 20.49
N ILE A 35 21.19 8.78 20.59
CA ILE A 35 21.86 9.44 19.46
C ILE A 35 22.25 8.41 18.38
N ILE A 36 22.89 7.31 18.79
CA ILE A 36 23.27 6.24 17.86
C ILE A 36 22.04 5.65 17.16
N TYR A 37 20.96 5.43 17.91
CA TYR A 37 19.69 4.94 17.36
C TYR A 37 19.15 5.89 16.30
N TYR A 38 19.07 7.20 16.57
CA TYR A 38 18.57 8.19 15.60
C TYR A 38 19.44 8.29 14.34
N ILE A 39 20.77 8.30 14.50
CA ILE A 39 21.68 8.31 13.35
C ILE A 39 21.46 7.07 12.48
N THR A 40 21.33 5.89 13.10
CA THR A 40 21.09 4.63 12.39
C THR A 40 19.72 4.61 11.71
N ALA A 41 18.69 5.13 12.38
CA ALA A 41 17.34 5.22 11.83
C ALA A 41 17.30 6.16 10.62
N ILE A 42 17.87 7.36 10.71
CA ILE A 42 17.94 8.32 9.61
C ILE A 42 18.76 7.73 8.45
N GLY A 43 19.92 7.15 8.77
CA GLY A 43 20.79 6.53 7.77
C GLY A 43 20.15 5.34 7.05
N GLY A 44 19.28 4.59 7.73
CA GLY A 44 18.52 3.48 7.12
C GLY A 44 17.33 3.94 6.29
N LEU A 45 16.64 5.02 6.72
CA LEU A 45 15.47 5.54 6.01
C LEU A 45 15.86 6.31 4.74
N THR A 46 17.00 6.98 4.72
CA THR A 46 17.45 7.79 3.56
C THR A 46 17.58 6.97 2.27
N PRO A 47 18.29 5.82 2.24
CA PRO A 47 18.35 4.97 1.05
C PRO A 47 16.99 4.43 0.63
N GLN A 48 16.12 4.11 1.60
CA GLN A 48 14.75 3.63 1.34
C GLN A 48 13.92 4.69 0.60
N CYS A 49 13.97 5.94 1.04
CA CYS A 49 13.31 7.06 0.36
C CYS A 49 13.85 7.25 -1.06
N PHE A 50 15.16 7.17 -1.25
CA PHE A 50 15.79 7.30 -2.56
C PHE A 50 15.35 6.18 -3.53
N LEU A 51 15.33 4.93 -3.06
CA LEU A 51 14.85 3.78 -3.83
C LEU A 51 13.36 3.93 -4.18
N GLY A 52 12.54 4.42 -3.26
CA GLY A 52 11.13 4.72 -3.48
C GLY A 52 10.92 5.75 -4.59
N LEU A 53 11.65 6.85 -4.56
CA LEU A 53 11.60 7.89 -5.59
C LEU A 53 12.05 7.36 -6.97
N LYS A 54 13.12 6.56 -7.00
CA LYS A 54 13.61 5.95 -8.24
C LYS A 54 12.61 4.94 -8.82
N SER A 55 12.02 4.10 -7.97
CA SER A 55 10.99 3.14 -8.38
C SER A 55 9.74 3.83 -8.93
N SER A 56 9.28 4.87 -8.26
CA SER A 56 8.15 5.69 -8.68
C SER A 56 8.39 6.36 -10.04
N LYS A 57 9.62 6.86 -10.30
CA LYS A 57 10.02 7.37 -11.61
C LYS A 57 9.86 6.31 -12.71
N LEU A 58 10.34 5.09 -12.47
CA LEU A 58 10.24 4.00 -13.43
C LEU A 58 8.78 3.63 -13.74
N VAL A 59 7.91 3.64 -12.73
CA VAL A 59 6.47 3.39 -12.92
C VAL A 59 5.82 4.49 -13.77
N LEU A 60 6.14 5.76 -13.55
CA LEU A 60 5.63 6.88 -14.34
C LEU A 60 6.13 6.86 -15.79
N GLN A 61 7.38 6.46 -16.00
CA GLN A 61 7.94 6.25 -17.34
C GLN A 61 7.24 5.09 -18.07
N ALA A 62 6.99 3.99 -17.37
CA ALA A 62 6.25 2.85 -17.91
C ALA A 62 4.79 3.20 -18.26
N ALA A 63 4.20 4.17 -17.56
CA ALA A 63 2.87 4.70 -17.85
C ALA A 63 2.85 5.71 -19.03
N HIS A 64 3.96 5.86 -19.76
CA HIS A 64 4.11 6.82 -20.89
C HIS A 64 3.79 8.29 -20.54
N LEU A 65 3.88 8.66 -19.27
CA LEU A 65 3.83 10.06 -18.86
C LEU A 65 5.17 10.72 -19.23
N ILE A 66 5.23 11.31 -20.42
CA ILE A 66 6.41 11.98 -20.98
C ILE A 66 6.53 13.38 -20.33
N TRP A 67 6.91 13.41 -19.07
CA TRP A 67 7.27 14.64 -18.39
C TRP A 67 8.79 14.73 -18.28
N ASN A 68 9.28 15.97 -18.21
CA ASN A 68 10.70 16.20 -17.97
C ASN A 68 11.11 15.51 -16.64
N GLU A 69 12.21 14.76 -16.66
CA GLU A 69 12.69 13.98 -15.50
C GLU A 69 12.80 14.82 -14.22
N ALA A 70 13.27 16.05 -14.35
CA ALA A 70 13.39 16.98 -13.23
C ALA A 70 12.01 17.34 -12.63
N LEU A 71 10.99 17.54 -13.46
CA LEU A 71 9.63 17.84 -13.00
C LEU A 71 9.02 16.66 -12.26
N ILE A 72 9.21 15.44 -12.75
CA ILE A 72 8.73 14.24 -12.06
C ILE A 72 9.36 14.14 -10.67
N PHE A 73 10.67 14.35 -10.57
CA PHE A 73 11.38 14.30 -9.29
C PHE A 73 10.90 15.37 -8.30
N VAL A 74 10.74 16.61 -8.77
CA VAL A 74 10.25 17.73 -7.94
C VAL A 74 8.81 17.46 -7.48
N PHE A 75 7.93 17.04 -8.38
CA PHE A 75 6.55 16.72 -8.03
C PHE A 75 6.45 15.59 -6.99
N GLN A 76 7.22 14.52 -7.15
CA GLN A 76 7.28 13.44 -6.18
C GLN A 76 7.86 13.88 -4.84
N ALA A 77 8.93 14.67 -4.85
CA ALA A 77 9.53 15.20 -3.61
C ALA A 77 8.54 16.08 -2.85
N ILE A 78 7.77 16.90 -3.55
CA ILE A 78 6.72 17.72 -2.97
C ILE A 78 5.63 16.84 -2.32
N ILE A 79 5.12 15.84 -3.03
CA ILE A 79 4.08 14.93 -2.49
C ILE A 79 4.58 14.17 -1.27
N VAL A 80 5.77 13.57 -1.37
CA VAL A 80 6.36 12.76 -0.28
C VAL A 80 6.72 13.62 0.94
N THR A 81 6.92 14.93 0.78
CA THR A 81 7.20 15.84 1.89
C THR A 81 5.93 16.43 2.46
N ILE A 82 5.02 16.93 1.60
CA ILE A 82 3.83 17.66 2.05
C ILE A 82 2.82 16.73 2.73
N ILE A 83 2.56 15.55 2.17
CA ILE A 83 1.53 14.65 2.74
C ILE A 83 1.91 14.20 4.15
N PRO A 84 3.11 13.66 4.44
CA PRO A 84 3.49 13.32 5.80
C PRO A 84 3.59 14.53 6.74
N ALA A 85 4.02 15.70 6.24
CA ALA A 85 4.06 16.91 7.03
C ALA A 85 2.65 17.36 7.44
N LEU A 86 1.68 17.35 6.52
CA LEU A 86 0.28 17.63 6.85
C LEU A 86 -0.27 16.66 7.88
N ILE A 87 0.01 15.36 7.74
CA ILE A 87 -0.41 14.36 8.72
C ILE A 87 0.22 14.64 10.07
N LEU A 88 1.52 14.97 10.12
CA LEU A 88 2.25 15.24 11.35
C LEU A 88 1.72 16.46 12.10
N PHE A 89 1.36 17.53 11.39
CA PHE A 89 0.94 18.80 12.01
C PHE A 89 -0.57 18.89 12.26
N VAL A 90 -1.38 18.16 11.49
CA VAL A 90 -2.86 18.23 11.57
C VAL A 90 -3.45 17.08 12.39
N ALA A 91 -2.84 15.90 12.37
CA ALA A 91 -3.33 14.77 13.11
C ALA A 91 -2.98 14.91 14.61
N GLN A 92 -3.99 14.82 15.48
CA GLN A 92 -3.78 14.79 16.93
C GLN A 92 -3.07 13.50 17.38
N ASP A 93 -3.27 12.41 16.64
CA ASP A 93 -2.60 11.12 16.82
C ASP A 93 -1.95 10.70 15.50
N PHE A 94 -0.64 10.91 15.44
CA PHE A 94 0.16 10.56 14.27
C PHE A 94 0.14 9.06 13.98
N GLN A 95 0.18 8.21 15.02
CA GLN A 95 0.22 6.77 14.85
C GLN A 95 -1.09 6.25 14.27
N ALA A 96 -2.23 6.68 14.79
CA ALA A 96 -3.54 6.30 14.26
C ALA A 96 -3.74 6.77 12.81
N ALA A 97 -3.25 7.98 12.48
CA ALA A 97 -3.29 8.49 11.11
C ALA A 97 -2.40 7.69 10.16
N LEU A 98 -1.18 7.32 10.60
CA LEU A 98 -0.25 6.49 9.82
C LEU A 98 -0.81 5.08 9.60
N GLU A 99 -1.35 4.43 10.63
CA GLU A 99 -2.00 3.13 10.53
C GLU A 99 -3.19 3.17 9.58
N GLY A 100 -4.01 4.21 9.66
CA GLY A 100 -5.11 4.44 8.75
C GLY A 100 -4.66 4.56 7.30
N PHE A 101 -3.62 5.31 7.04
CA PHE A 101 -3.03 5.49 5.70
C PHE A 101 -2.44 4.18 5.16
N LEU A 102 -1.65 3.48 5.96
CA LEU A 102 -1.10 2.16 5.60
C LEU A 102 -2.21 1.13 5.33
N GLY A 103 -3.29 1.17 6.11
CA GLY A 103 -4.45 0.33 5.91
C GLY A 103 -5.17 0.57 4.58
N VAL A 104 -5.24 1.82 4.11
CA VAL A 104 -5.79 2.16 2.78
C VAL A 104 -4.89 1.63 1.67
N ILE A 105 -3.57 1.89 1.76
CA ILE A 105 -2.59 1.38 0.77
C ILE A 105 -2.59 -0.15 0.75
N GLY A 106 -2.65 -0.78 1.92
CA GLY A 106 -2.71 -2.24 2.03
C GLY A 106 -3.88 -2.86 1.25
N LYS A 107 -5.06 -2.23 1.31
CA LYS A 107 -6.24 -2.68 0.54
C LYS A 107 -6.08 -2.45 -0.96
N LEU A 108 -5.53 -1.30 -1.38
CA LEU A 108 -5.24 -1.04 -2.79
C LEU A 108 -4.31 -2.11 -3.38
N LEU A 109 -3.23 -2.43 -2.66
CA LEU A 109 -2.27 -3.44 -3.05
C LEU A 109 -2.86 -4.86 -3.00
N ALA A 110 -3.69 -5.18 -2.00
CA ALA A 110 -4.34 -6.47 -1.88
C ALA A 110 -5.29 -6.73 -3.06
N ALA A 111 -6.11 -5.74 -3.44
CA ALA A 111 -6.99 -5.83 -4.59
C ALA A 111 -6.19 -6.05 -5.89
N TRP A 112 -5.12 -5.28 -6.09
CA TRP A 112 -4.26 -5.42 -7.27
C TRP A 112 -3.56 -6.78 -7.32
N SER A 113 -2.95 -7.20 -6.20
CA SER A 113 -2.24 -8.48 -6.10
C SER A 113 -3.16 -9.67 -6.36
N SER A 114 -4.39 -9.60 -5.86
CA SER A 114 -5.38 -10.65 -6.08
C SER A 114 -5.74 -10.82 -7.55
N ILE A 115 -5.99 -9.73 -8.27
CA ILE A 115 -6.27 -9.75 -9.70
C ILE A 115 -5.08 -10.34 -10.46
N PHE A 116 -3.86 -9.90 -10.14
CA PHE A 116 -2.65 -10.42 -10.75
C PHE A 116 -2.48 -11.92 -10.50
N LEU A 117 -2.72 -12.40 -9.27
CA LEU A 117 -2.64 -13.83 -8.94
C LEU A 117 -3.66 -14.65 -9.70
N VAL A 118 -4.89 -14.18 -9.81
CA VAL A 118 -5.95 -14.88 -10.56
C VAL A 118 -5.63 -14.90 -12.06
N ASP A 119 -5.18 -13.79 -12.63
CA ASP A 119 -4.78 -13.73 -14.03
C ASP A 119 -3.62 -14.71 -14.32
N TYR A 120 -2.59 -14.66 -13.50
CA TYR A 120 -1.40 -15.49 -13.67
C TYR A 120 -1.67 -16.97 -13.43
N LEU A 121 -2.32 -17.34 -12.31
CA LEU A 121 -2.47 -18.75 -11.92
C LEU A 121 -3.63 -19.46 -12.64
N MET A 122 -4.75 -18.76 -12.85
CA MET A 122 -5.98 -19.40 -13.32
C MET A 122 -6.24 -19.16 -14.82
N LEU A 123 -5.92 -17.99 -15.33
CA LEU A 123 -6.28 -17.62 -16.70
C LEU A 123 -5.14 -17.79 -17.69
N ARG A 124 -3.91 -17.45 -17.34
CA ARG A 124 -2.76 -17.40 -18.25
C ARG A 124 -1.58 -18.31 -17.87
N GLY A 125 -1.60 -18.93 -16.70
CA GLY A 125 -0.44 -19.64 -16.14
C GLY A 125 0.12 -20.77 -17.02
N LYS A 126 -0.67 -21.34 -17.93
CA LYS A 126 -0.23 -22.37 -18.89
C LYS A 126 0.24 -21.81 -20.25
N GLN A 127 -0.17 -20.60 -20.62
CA GLN A 127 0.11 -20.02 -21.94
C GLN A 127 1.23 -18.98 -21.91
N GLY A 128 1.59 -18.46 -20.73
CA GLY A 128 2.54 -17.38 -20.57
C GLY A 128 2.01 -16.04 -21.16
N TYR A 129 2.76 -14.99 -20.91
CA TYR A 129 2.52 -13.70 -21.59
C TYR A 129 3.20 -13.74 -22.96
N SER A 130 2.48 -13.44 -24.01
CA SER A 130 3.03 -13.36 -25.37
C SER A 130 4.13 -12.29 -25.41
N GLN A 131 5.25 -12.56 -26.07
CA GLN A 131 6.34 -11.59 -26.22
C GLN A 131 5.88 -10.28 -26.90
N ILE A 132 4.85 -10.33 -27.72
CA ILE A 132 4.25 -9.16 -28.38
C ILE A 132 3.67 -8.18 -27.34
N LEU A 133 3.02 -8.68 -26.28
CA LEU A 133 2.50 -7.86 -25.18
C LEU A 133 3.61 -7.18 -24.36
N LEU A 134 4.83 -7.73 -24.37
CA LEU A 134 5.97 -7.17 -23.65
C LEU A 134 6.77 -6.17 -24.50
N THR A 135 6.73 -6.30 -25.83
CA THR A 135 7.55 -5.51 -26.75
C THR A 135 6.79 -4.40 -27.47
N ASP A 136 5.48 -4.53 -27.63
CA ASP A 136 4.67 -3.54 -28.35
C ASP A 136 3.68 -2.84 -27.40
N PRO A 137 3.96 -1.56 -27.02
CA PRO A 137 3.06 -0.79 -26.17
C PRO A 137 1.67 -0.56 -26.77
N SER A 138 1.55 -0.60 -28.09
CA SER A 138 0.26 -0.40 -28.79
C SER A 138 -0.65 -1.63 -28.69
N ALA A 139 -0.11 -2.81 -28.39
CA ALA A 139 -0.88 -4.03 -28.17
C ALA A 139 -1.47 -4.13 -26.75
N ASN A 140 -1.14 -3.21 -25.85
CA ASN A 140 -1.65 -3.16 -24.48
C ASN A 140 -3.01 -2.46 -24.43
N GLU A 141 -4.06 -3.19 -24.73
CA GLU A 141 -5.42 -2.72 -24.40
C GLU A 141 -5.63 -2.74 -22.88
N ILE A 142 -6.28 -1.68 -22.38
CA ILE A 142 -6.62 -1.58 -20.96
C ILE A 142 -7.61 -2.71 -20.63
N ASN A 143 -7.25 -3.57 -19.69
CA ASN A 143 -8.14 -4.62 -19.20
C ASN A 143 -9.20 -4.01 -18.28
N TYR A 144 -10.31 -3.57 -18.86
CA TYR A 144 -11.44 -2.97 -18.11
C TYR A 144 -12.00 -3.90 -17.02
N ASN A 145 -12.00 -5.22 -17.23
CA ASN A 145 -12.46 -6.17 -16.21
C ASN A 145 -11.55 -6.13 -14.97
N GLY A 146 -10.23 -5.97 -15.17
CA GLY A 146 -9.27 -5.81 -14.09
C GLY A 146 -9.48 -4.51 -13.33
N VAL A 147 -9.64 -3.40 -14.04
CA VAL A 147 -9.85 -2.07 -13.42
C VAL A 147 -11.14 -2.02 -12.62
N ILE A 148 -12.26 -2.52 -13.18
CA ILE A 148 -13.55 -2.57 -12.50
C ILE A 148 -13.48 -3.44 -11.24
N SER A 149 -12.88 -4.64 -11.33
CA SER A 149 -12.71 -5.55 -10.20
C SER A 149 -11.84 -4.94 -9.10
N TRP A 150 -10.81 -4.18 -9.48
CA TRP A 150 -9.92 -3.47 -8.56
C TRP A 150 -10.68 -2.39 -7.77
N ILE A 151 -11.44 -1.54 -8.48
CA ILE A 151 -12.22 -0.46 -7.87
C ILE A 151 -13.29 -1.04 -6.93
N ILE A 152 -14.04 -2.05 -7.38
CA ILE A 152 -15.10 -2.65 -6.56
C ILE A 152 -14.51 -3.37 -5.35
N GLY A 153 -13.45 -4.16 -5.52
CA GLY A 153 -12.77 -4.84 -4.43
C GLY A 153 -12.23 -3.87 -3.38
N PHE A 154 -11.60 -2.77 -3.81
CA PHE A 154 -11.15 -1.71 -2.91
C PHE A 154 -12.32 -1.03 -2.18
N ALA A 155 -13.39 -0.67 -2.90
CA ALA A 155 -14.57 -0.05 -2.31
C ALA A 155 -15.21 -0.94 -1.24
N VAL A 156 -15.38 -2.24 -1.51
CA VAL A 156 -15.86 -3.20 -0.53
C VAL A 156 -14.94 -3.26 0.69
N GLY A 157 -13.62 -3.34 0.48
CA GLY A 157 -12.67 -3.33 1.58
C GLY A 157 -12.75 -2.08 2.44
N MET A 158 -13.02 -0.92 1.85
CA MET A 158 -13.22 0.34 2.57
C MET A 158 -14.54 0.35 3.38
N LEU A 159 -15.63 -0.19 2.83
CA LEU A 159 -16.92 -0.28 3.53
C LEU A 159 -16.87 -1.10 4.82
N PHE A 160 -15.98 -2.11 4.89
CA PHE A 160 -15.75 -2.95 6.07
C PHE A 160 -14.57 -2.49 6.93
N SER A 161 -14.01 -1.31 6.66
CA SER A 161 -12.82 -0.80 7.34
C SER A 161 -13.14 0.30 8.32
N LYS A 162 -12.45 0.25 9.47
CA LYS A 162 -12.37 1.38 10.39
C LYS A 162 -10.97 1.98 10.27
N THR A 163 -10.87 3.17 9.69
CA THR A 163 -9.62 3.94 9.57
C THR A 163 -9.77 5.27 10.29
N PHE A 164 -8.65 5.93 10.57
CA PHE A 164 -8.65 7.26 11.19
C PHE A 164 -9.49 8.28 10.37
N PHE A 165 -9.43 8.20 9.06
CA PHE A 165 -10.10 9.13 8.15
C PHE A 165 -11.54 8.74 7.81
N PHE A 166 -11.89 7.47 7.93
CA PHE A 166 -13.18 6.95 7.48
C PHE A 166 -13.57 5.69 8.26
N THR A 167 -14.80 5.66 8.74
CA THR A 167 -15.41 4.47 9.33
C THR A 167 -16.48 3.96 8.40
N GLY A 168 -16.22 2.78 7.82
CA GLY A 168 -17.19 2.13 6.93
C GLY A 168 -18.45 1.70 7.68
N PRO A 169 -19.61 1.68 7.02
CA PRO A 169 -20.89 1.35 7.65
C PRO A 169 -20.95 -0.11 8.15
N PHE A 170 -20.15 -0.99 7.60
CA PHE A 170 -20.09 -2.40 7.99
C PHE A 170 -18.85 -2.75 8.84
N ALA A 171 -18.13 -1.75 9.34
CA ALA A 171 -16.94 -1.92 10.19
C ALA A 171 -17.33 -2.28 11.63
N THR A 172 -18.14 -3.34 11.83
CA THR A 172 -18.66 -3.79 13.12
C THR A 172 -18.26 -5.23 13.42
N GLY A 173 -18.32 -5.64 14.67
CA GLY A 173 -18.00 -7.00 15.10
C GLY A 173 -16.55 -7.40 14.78
N ILE A 174 -16.37 -8.48 14.06
CA ILE A 174 -15.04 -9.06 13.72
C ILE A 174 -14.19 -8.12 12.85
N PHE A 175 -14.82 -7.21 12.10
CA PHE A 175 -14.12 -6.26 11.23
C PHE A 175 -13.66 -4.99 11.95
N ALA A 176 -14.16 -4.73 13.18
CA ALA A 176 -13.85 -3.49 13.90
C ALA A 176 -12.42 -3.38 14.41
N GLY A 177 -11.75 -4.51 14.68
CA GLY A 177 -10.41 -4.54 15.27
C GLY A 177 -9.38 -5.39 14.53
N ASN A 178 -9.75 -5.99 13.38
CA ASN A 178 -8.88 -6.94 12.68
C ASN A 178 -8.68 -6.54 11.22
N SER A 179 -7.54 -6.96 10.64
CA SER A 179 -7.20 -6.76 9.22
C SER A 179 -7.98 -7.68 8.26
N LEU A 180 -9.09 -8.28 8.71
CA LEU A 180 -9.95 -9.15 7.88
C LEU A 180 -10.54 -8.43 6.67
N ASN A 181 -10.69 -7.11 6.75
CA ASN A 181 -11.11 -6.27 5.62
C ASN A 181 -10.13 -6.35 4.43
N VAL A 182 -8.83 -6.57 4.67
CA VAL A 182 -7.83 -6.76 3.61
C VAL A 182 -8.02 -8.11 2.92
N LEU A 183 -8.29 -9.17 3.70
CA LEU A 183 -8.62 -10.49 3.14
C LEU A 183 -9.91 -10.45 2.33
N LEU A 184 -10.92 -9.75 2.84
CA LEU A 184 -12.18 -9.55 2.12
C LEU A 184 -11.94 -8.82 0.78
N THR A 185 -11.14 -7.77 0.78
CA THR A 185 -10.73 -7.04 -0.44
C THR A 185 -10.09 -7.99 -1.46
N LEU A 186 -9.16 -8.82 -1.01
CA LEU A 186 -8.44 -9.79 -1.83
C LEU A 186 -9.41 -10.80 -2.47
N VAL A 187 -10.30 -11.39 -1.67
CA VAL A 187 -11.26 -12.39 -2.16
C VAL A 187 -12.27 -11.78 -3.13
N VAL A 188 -12.80 -10.60 -2.82
CA VAL A 188 -13.79 -9.92 -3.68
C VAL A 188 -13.16 -9.46 -4.99
N ALA A 189 -11.98 -8.82 -4.96
CA ALA A 189 -11.31 -8.35 -6.17
C ALA A 189 -10.95 -9.51 -7.11
N GLY A 190 -10.34 -10.57 -6.58
CA GLY A 190 -9.95 -11.74 -7.36
C GLY A 190 -11.13 -12.54 -7.87
N GLY A 191 -12.14 -12.76 -7.03
CA GLY A 191 -13.35 -13.49 -7.40
C GLY A 191 -14.14 -12.77 -8.49
N LEU A 192 -14.33 -11.46 -8.36
CA LEU A 192 -14.98 -10.63 -9.39
C LEU A 192 -14.20 -10.65 -10.72
N TYR A 193 -12.90 -10.50 -10.67
CA TYR A 193 -12.06 -10.54 -11.87
C TYR A 193 -12.17 -11.89 -12.58
N PHE A 194 -12.14 -12.99 -11.84
CA PHE A 194 -12.31 -14.33 -12.37
C PHE A 194 -13.65 -14.50 -13.06
N LEU A 195 -14.76 -14.11 -12.40
CA LEU A 195 -16.11 -14.22 -12.94
C LEU A 195 -16.30 -13.36 -14.19
N LEU A 196 -15.89 -12.09 -14.18
CA LEU A 196 -16.02 -11.19 -15.32
C LEU A 196 -15.24 -11.70 -16.54
N THR A 197 -14.05 -12.23 -16.30
CA THR A 197 -13.20 -12.73 -17.40
C THR A 197 -13.77 -14.02 -17.99
N LEU A 198 -14.33 -14.93 -17.19
CA LEU A 198 -15.00 -16.11 -17.67
C LEU A 198 -16.25 -15.78 -18.50
N CYS A 199 -17.10 -14.86 -18.02
CA CYS A 199 -18.29 -14.41 -18.74
C CYS A 199 -17.92 -13.77 -20.09
N HIS A 200 -16.86 -12.98 -20.13
CA HIS A 200 -16.41 -12.34 -21.36
C HIS A 200 -15.87 -13.37 -22.38
N ARG A 201 -15.18 -14.40 -21.91
CA ARG A 201 -14.62 -15.47 -22.74
C ARG A 201 -15.69 -16.35 -23.36
N GLN A 202 -16.77 -16.62 -22.65
CA GLN A 202 -17.92 -17.36 -23.20
C GLN A 202 -18.64 -16.58 -24.31
N LYS A 203 -18.80 -15.27 -24.15
CA LYS A 203 -19.45 -14.41 -25.14
C LYS A 203 -18.64 -14.21 -26.42
N SER A 204 -17.32 -14.42 -26.38
CA SER A 204 -16.43 -14.33 -27.56
C SER A 204 -16.31 -15.65 -28.31
N SER A 205 -16.89 -16.74 -27.81
CA SER A 205 -16.88 -18.07 -28.44
C SER A 205 -18.20 -18.45 -29.12
N GLU A 206 -19.23 -17.61 -28.98
CA GLU A 206 -20.49 -17.62 -29.74
C GLU A 206 -20.41 -16.68 -30.95
#